data_74ce3a009fb285843cd1fe8ee729d9f6
#
_entry.id   74ce3a009fb285843cd1fe8ee729d9f6
#
_cell.length_a   1.000
_cell.length_b   1.000
_cell.length_c   1.000
_cell.angle_alpha   90.00
_cell.angle_beta   90.00
_cell.angle_gamma   90.00
#
_symmetry.space_group_name_H-M   'P 1'
#
loop_
_entity.id
_entity.type
_entity.pdbx_description
1 polymer ?
#
loop_
_entity_poly.entity_id
_entity_poly.type
_entity_poly.pdbx_seq_one_letter_code
_entity_poly.pdbx_strand_id
1 'polypeptide(L)'
;MIPHQKYPCRGYWPMTKHSVMHWPADYHMHTPLCRHAVGEPTEYAAHALRLGFDEIGFSDHNPMVRDDFDDWHMRIDQLDEYVEKVRKAQKDHPALTIKLALEVDYLPGHEDWIRELAGRHRWDYFIGSVHYVSDAWDLDNPKKISEWQKRDPLEVWTVYFERLTMAAESRLFEIIGHADLAKKFCFYPKQDCTGLFQTFLNAVRNASIAIELNTAGLRKDCKEIYPSRQILELACKTGVPITFASDAHAPEEVGMNFTEAVQFARSVGYTHCCRYRQRTMETVAI
;
A
#
# COMPACT_ATOMS: atom_id res chain seq x y z
N MET A 1 -53.10 -23.84 -2.01
CA MET A 1 -52.92 -23.01 -3.22
C MET A 1 -52.52 -21.63 -2.77
N ILE A 2 -51.24 -21.26 -2.91
CA ILE A 2 -50.69 -19.95 -2.59
C ILE A 2 -50.31 -19.31 -3.93
N PRO A 3 -50.75 -18.06 -4.27
CA PRO A 3 -50.52 -17.50 -5.57
C PRO A 3 -49.08 -16.96 -5.71
N HIS A 4 -48.44 -17.29 -6.84
CA HIS A 4 -47.19 -16.76 -7.29
C HIS A 4 -47.29 -15.26 -7.57
N GLN A 5 -46.55 -14.45 -6.82
CA GLN A 5 -46.35 -13.05 -7.14
C GLN A 5 -45.21 -12.90 -8.16
N LYS A 6 -45.53 -12.44 -9.37
CA LYS A 6 -44.58 -12.12 -10.44
C LYS A 6 -43.85 -10.80 -10.08
N TYR A 7 -42.53 -10.84 -10.05
CA TYR A 7 -41.72 -9.62 -10.03
C TYR A 7 -41.68 -8.99 -11.43
N PRO A 8 -41.92 -7.67 -11.58
CA PRO A 8 -41.80 -7.02 -12.86
C PRO A 8 -40.33 -6.76 -13.23
N CYS A 9 -40.04 -6.97 -14.50
CA CYS A 9 -38.75 -6.77 -15.17
C CYS A 9 -38.27 -5.32 -15.15
N ARG A 10 -36.94 -5.22 -14.98
CA ARG A 10 -36.02 -4.22 -15.56
C ARG A 10 -36.57 -2.80 -15.76
N GLY A 11 -36.38 -1.95 -14.78
CA GLY A 11 -36.37 -0.50 -14.98
C GLY A 11 -35.05 -0.10 -15.66
N TYR A 12 -35.11 0.43 -16.86
CA TYR A 12 -34.04 1.19 -17.49
C TYR A 12 -33.82 2.47 -16.67
N TRP A 13 -32.71 2.54 -15.94
CA TRP A 13 -32.28 3.80 -15.34
C TRP A 13 -31.62 4.64 -16.45
N PRO A 14 -32.10 5.85 -16.74
CA PRO A 14 -31.37 6.72 -17.66
C PRO A 14 -30.04 7.07 -17.04
N MET A 15 -28.95 6.81 -17.76
CA MET A 15 -27.61 7.28 -17.44
C MET A 15 -27.64 8.82 -17.43
N THR A 16 -27.79 9.40 -16.24
CA THR A 16 -27.55 10.81 -16.04
C THR A 16 -26.08 11.10 -16.22
N LYS A 17 -25.79 12.14 -17.01
CA LYS A 17 -24.49 12.75 -17.34
C LYS A 17 -23.34 12.25 -16.49
N HIS A 18 -22.32 11.67 -17.14
CA HIS A 18 -21.08 11.20 -16.57
C HIS A 18 -20.52 12.22 -15.58
N SER A 19 -20.71 12.01 -14.29
CA SER A 19 -19.75 12.50 -13.32
C SER A 19 -18.47 11.72 -13.63
N VAL A 20 -17.44 12.40 -14.11
CA VAL A 20 -16.10 11.83 -14.22
C VAL A 20 -15.77 11.31 -12.82
N MET A 21 -15.70 10.01 -12.66
CA MET A 21 -15.32 9.42 -11.38
C MET A 21 -13.82 9.70 -11.23
N HIS A 22 -13.48 10.66 -10.40
CA HIS A 22 -12.08 10.89 -10.06
C HIS A 22 -11.63 9.77 -9.12
N TRP A 23 -10.77 8.90 -9.62
CA TRP A 23 -10.14 7.87 -8.79
C TRP A 23 -9.23 8.52 -7.75
N PRO A 24 -9.16 7.99 -6.52
CA PRO A 24 -8.03 8.28 -5.66
C PRO A 24 -6.73 7.87 -6.35
N ALA A 25 -5.63 8.55 -6.04
CA ALA A 25 -4.34 8.18 -6.60
C ALA A 25 -3.93 6.76 -6.16
N ASP A 26 -3.29 6.01 -7.07
CA ASP A 26 -2.70 4.71 -6.76
C ASP A 26 -1.20 4.91 -6.49
N TYR A 27 -0.77 4.72 -5.25
CA TYR A 27 0.57 5.12 -4.79
C TYR A 27 1.53 3.95 -4.54
N HIS A 28 1.14 2.71 -4.87
CA HIS A 28 1.99 1.56 -4.62
C HIS A 28 2.11 0.70 -5.88
N MET A 29 3.23 0.89 -6.57
CA MET A 29 3.55 0.18 -7.82
C MET A 29 5.04 -0.11 -7.91
N HIS A 30 5.35 -1.29 -8.44
CA HIS A 30 6.70 -1.83 -8.57
C HIS A 30 7.22 -1.78 -10.01
N THR A 31 8.51 -2.03 -10.16
CA THR A 31 9.19 -2.15 -11.44
C THR A 31 9.96 -3.48 -11.50
N PRO A 32 10.41 -3.94 -12.68
CA PRO A 32 11.22 -5.17 -12.76
C PRO A 32 12.53 -5.15 -11.95
N LEU A 33 12.92 -3.99 -11.40
CA LEU A 33 14.12 -3.87 -10.57
C LEU A 33 13.96 -4.58 -9.23
N CYS A 34 12.73 -4.75 -8.73
CA CYS A 34 12.43 -5.59 -7.56
C CYS A 34 12.49 -7.11 -7.86
N ARG A 35 12.80 -7.50 -9.11
CA ARG A 35 13.01 -8.88 -9.56
C ARG A 35 11.78 -9.80 -9.53
N HIS A 36 10.60 -9.28 -9.21
CA HIS A 36 9.34 -10.04 -9.19
C HIS A 36 8.14 -9.28 -9.76
N ALA A 37 8.33 -8.03 -10.22
CA ALA A 37 7.37 -7.31 -11.04
C ALA A 37 7.73 -7.41 -12.53
N VAL A 38 6.76 -7.11 -13.40
CA VAL A 38 6.89 -7.10 -14.86
C VAL A 38 6.34 -5.80 -15.45
N GLY A 39 6.79 -5.46 -16.65
CA GLY A 39 6.36 -4.23 -17.34
C GLY A 39 7.15 -3.00 -16.93
N GLU A 40 7.31 -2.08 -17.88
CA GLU A 40 8.01 -0.82 -17.65
C GLU A 40 7.05 0.25 -17.09
N PRO A 41 7.51 1.26 -16.33
CA PRO A 41 6.68 2.34 -15.80
C PRO A 41 5.79 3.03 -16.83
N THR A 42 6.23 3.11 -18.10
CA THR A 42 5.43 3.66 -19.20
C THR A 42 4.19 2.81 -19.53
N GLU A 43 4.26 1.49 -19.32
CA GLU A 43 3.13 0.57 -19.56
C GLU A 43 2.08 0.71 -18.45
N TYR A 44 2.51 0.84 -17.19
CA TYR A 44 1.65 1.15 -16.05
C TYR A 44 0.95 2.50 -16.24
N ALA A 45 1.69 3.54 -16.64
CA ALA A 45 1.15 4.86 -16.90
C ALA A 45 0.11 4.84 -18.03
N ALA A 46 0.39 4.12 -19.13
CA ALA A 46 -0.57 3.94 -20.22
C ALA A 46 -1.84 3.21 -19.75
N HIS A 47 -1.70 2.22 -18.87
CA HIS A 47 -2.85 1.51 -18.29
C HIS A 47 -3.67 2.42 -17.37
N ALA A 48 -3.02 3.16 -16.48
CA ALA A 48 -3.66 4.12 -15.57
C ALA A 48 -4.51 5.16 -16.35
N LEU A 49 -3.94 5.72 -17.42
CA LEU A 49 -4.69 6.65 -18.30
C LEU A 49 -5.93 6.02 -18.92
N ARG A 50 -5.85 4.76 -19.37
CA ARG A 50 -7.03 4.05 -19.91
C ARG A 50 -8.13 3.85 -18.88
N LEU A 51 -7.75 3.70 -17.59
CA LEU A 51 -8.70 3.59 -16.48
C LEU A 51 -9.22 4.95 -16.00
N GLY A 52 -8.65 6.06 -16.46
CA GLY A 52 -9.07 7.40 -16.09
C GLY A 52 -8.42 7.93 -14.80
N PHE A 53 -7.26 7.41 -14.40
CA PHE A 53 -6.47 8.01 -13.33
C PHE A 53 -5.89 9.33 -13.77
N ASP A 54 -5.86 10.30 -12.86
CA ASP A 54 -5.18 11.59 -13.01
C ASP A 54 -3.82 11.64 -12.28
N GLU A 55 -3.63 10.73 -11.31
CA GLU A 55 -2.40 10.62 -10.54
C GLU A 55 -2.11 9.18 -10.14
N ILE A 56 -0.83 8.78 -10.27
CA ILE A 56 -0.27 7.51 -9.78
C ILE A 56 1.11 7.76 -9.15
N GLY A 57 1.66 6.76 -8.45
CA GLY A 57 3.01 6.84 -7.92
C GLY A 57 3.74 5.51 -7.99
N PHE A 58 5.01 5.55 -8.44
CA PHE A 58 5.91 4.42 -8.33
C PHE A 58 6.63 4.46 -6.99
N SER A 59 6.58 3.34 -6.28
CA SER A 59 7.19 3.14 -4.98
C SER A 59 7.83 1.77 -4.91
N ASP A 60 8.79 1.50 -5.81
CA ASP A 60 9.48 0.21 -5.83
C ASP A 60 10.24 -0.05 -4.52
N HIS A 61 10.52 -1.32 -4.23
CA HIS A 61 11.30 -1.70 -3.06
C HIS A 61 12.66 -1.01 -3.05
N ASN A 62 12.98 -0.36 -1.93
CA ASN A 62 14.26 0.35 -1.77
C ASN A 62 15.46 -0.60 -1.87
N PRO A 63 16.63 -0.13 -2.31
CA PRO A 63 17.85 -0.89 -2.08
C PRO A 63 18.14 -1.01 -0.58
N MET A 64 18.55 -2.20 -0.13
CA MET A 64 18.92 -2.45 1.25
C MET A 64 20.34 -1.93 1.53
N VAL A 65 20.76 -1.93 2.80
CA VAL A 65 22.11 -1.46 3.22
C VAL A 65 23.26 -2.21 2.54
N ARG A 66 22.98 -3.37 1.94
CA ARG A 66 23.90 -4.20 1.16
C ARG A 66 23.13 -5.03 0.14
N ASP A 67 23.72 -5.25 -1.02
CA ASP A 67 23.07 -5.92 -2.16
C ASP A 67 22.81 -7.42 -1.97
N ASP A 68 23.47 -8.05 -1.01
CA ASP A 68 23.30 -9.47 -0.65
C ASP A 68 22.35 -9.68 0.54
N PHE A 69 21.56 -8.69 0.88
CA PHE A 69 20.59 -8.77 2.00
C PHE A 69 19.49 -9.80 1.69
N ASP A 70 18.97 -9.77 0.45
CA ASP A 70 17.98 -10.71 -0.07
C ASP A 70 18.02 -10.80 -1.61
N ASP A 71 17.06 -11.52 -2.20
CA ASP A 71 16.97 -11.76 -3.63
C ASP A 71 15.83 -11.01 -4.33
N TRP A 72 15.19 -10.05 -3.67
CA TRP A 72 14.00 -9.39 -4.19
C TRP A 72 14.01 -7.84 -4.13
N HIS A 73 14.86 -7.18 -3.37
CA HIS A 73 15.07 -5.73 -3.48
C HIS A 73 15.90 -5.36 -4.71
N MET A 74 15.75 -4.12 -5.21
CA MET A 74 16.69 -3.58 -6.18
C MET A 74 18.09 -3.41 -5.55
N ARG A 75 19.12 -3.44 -6.37
CA ARG A 75 20.48 -3.18 -5.88
C ARG A 75 20.73 -1.69 -5.71
N ILE A 76 21.73 -1.36 -4.90
CA ILE A 76 22.12 0.03 -4.61
C ILE A 76 22.48 0.80 -5.91
N ASP A 77 23.16 0.14 -6.84
CA ASP A 77 23.57 0.72 -8.12
C ASP A 77 22.41 0.89 -9.13
N GLN A 78 21.23 0.33 -8.85
CA GLN A 78 20.04 0.42 -9.70
C GLN A 78 19.11 1.59 -9.32
N LEU A 79 19.37 2.29 -8.21
CA LEU A 79 18.49 3.36 -7.75
C LEU A 79 18.34 4.49 -8.78
N ASP A 80 19.44 4.91 -9.42
CA ASP A 80 19.40 5.94 -10.46
C ASP A 80 18.67 5.44 -11.72
N GLU A 81 18.84 4.17 -12.10
CA GLU A 81 18.07 3.56 -13.19
C GLU A 81 16.56 3.58 -12.90
N TYR A 82 16.16 3.25 -11.67
CA TYR A 82 14.75 3.35 -11.23
C TYR A 82 14.21 4.76 -11.44
N VAL A 83 14.92 5.76 -10.95
CA VAL A 83 14.52 7.16 -11.07
C VAL A 83 14.40 7.59 -12.54
N GLU A 84 15.33 7.18 -13.39
CA GLU A 84 15.29 7.48 -14.83
C GLU A 84 14.10 6.81 -15.53
N LYS A 85 13.77 5.56 -15.18
CA LYS A 85 12.59 4.86 -15.70
C LYS A 85 11.29 5.60 -15.35
N VAL A 86 11.13 6.04 -14.10
CA VAL A 86 9.95 6.80 -13.67
C VAL A 86 9.90 8.17 -14.36
N ARG A 87 11.02 8.89 -14.46
CA ARG A 87 11.10 10.17 -15.19
C ARG A 87 10.77 10.03 -16.67
N LYS A 88 11.16 8.93 -17.27
CA LYS A 88 10.77 8.60 -18.65
C LYS A 88 9.25 8.46 -18.76
N ALA A 89 8.60 7.74 -17.86
CA ALA A 89 7.15 7.61 -17.83
C ALA A 89 6.45 8.97 -17.65
N GLN A 90 6.98 9.85 -16.76
CA GLN A 90 6.49 11.22 -16.60
C GLN A 90 6.55 12.01 -17.90
N LYS A 91 7.63 11.90 -18.65
CA LYS A 91 7.83 12.60 -19.93
C LYS A 91 6.92 12.03 -21.03
N ASP A 92 6.78 10.72 -21.09
CA ASP A 92 6.00 10.05 -22.14
C ASP A 92 4.49 10.21 -21.93
N HIS A 93 4.05 10.47 -20.70
CA HIS A 93 2.63 10.59 -20.31
C HIS A 93 2.33 11.92 -19.58
N PRO A 94 2.48 13.08 -20.22
CA PRO A 94 2.34 14.39 -19.57
C PRO A 94 0.92 14.70 -19.08
N ALA A 95 -0.09 13.94 -19.51
CA ALA A 95 -1.47 14.07 -19.03
C ALA A 95 -1.73 13.37 -17.70
N LEU A 96 -0.79 12.56 -17.21
CA LEU A 96 -0.85 11.83 -15.95
C LEU A 96 0.18 12.39 -14.97
N THR A 97 -0.25 12.72 -13.77
CA THR A 97 0.69 13.03 -12.69
C THR A 97 1.32 11.75 -12.19
N ILE A 98 2.63 11.58 -12.33
CA ILE A 98 3.35 10.40 -11.86
C ILE A 98 4.28 10.82 -10.74
N LYS A 99 4.11 10.26 -9.54
CA LYS A 99 4.97 10.52 -8.38
C LYS A 99 6.15 9.56 -8.35
N LEU A 100 7.26 10.07 -7.80
CA LEU A 100 8.48 9.28 -7.58
C LEU A 100 8.63 9.03 -6.09
N ALA A 101 8.63 7.77 -5.69
CA ALA A 101 8.64 7.34 -4.30
C ALA A 101 9.45 6.05 -4.12
N LEU A 102 9.49 5.53 -2.91
CA LEU A 102 9.98 4.19 -2.57
C LEU A 102 9.04 3.55 -1.55
N GLU A 103 8.86 2.25 -1.68
CA GLU A 103 8.47 1.40 -0.56
C GLU A 103 9.75 1.01 0.17
N VAL A 104 9.83 1.41 1.44
CA VAL A 104 11.04 1.29 2.23
C VAL A 104 10.81 0.36 3.40
N ASP A 105 11.55 -0.74 3.43
CA ASP A 105 11.53 -1.65 4.56
C ASP A 105 12.07 -0.99 5.83
N TYR A 106 11.23 -0.98 6.87
CA TYR A 106 11.65 -0.56 8.19
C TYR A 106 12.24 -1.74 8.96
N LEU A 107 13.55 -1.68 9.20
CA LEU A 107 14.24 -2.54 10.14
C LEU A 107 14.87 -1.68 11.24
N PRO A 108 14.66 -2.03 12.51
CA PRO A 108 15.33 -1.32 13.60
C PRO A 108 16.86 -1.28 13.40
N GLY A 109 17.44 -0.07 13.46
CA GLY A 109 18.88 0.15 13.23
C GLY A 109 19.24 0.53 11.78
N HIS A 110 18.28 0.54 10.85
CA HIS A 110 18.51 0.99 9.47
C HIS A 110 18.07 2.44 9.22
N GLU A 111 17.70 3.20 10.25
CA GLU A 111 17.16 4.56 10.13
C GLU A 111 18.13 5.53 9.42
N ASP A 112 19.44 5.38 9.63
CA ASP A 112 20.44 6.23 8.97
C ASP A 112 20.51 5.94 7.46
N TRP A 113 20.38 4.69 7.06
CA TRP A 113 20.27 4.31 5.66
C TRP A 113 19.02 4.91 4.99
N ILE A 114 17.88 4.88 5.68
CA ILE A 114 16.63 5.49 5.18
C ILE A 114 16.80 7.00 5.01
N ARG A 115 17.49 7.68 5.94
CA ARG A 115 17.83 9.12 5.81
C ARG A 115 18.75 9.38 4.63
N GLU A 116 19.73 8.51 4.40
CA GLU A 116 20.61 8.60 3.23
C GLU A 116 19.82 8.48 1.92
N LEU A 117 18.93 7.49 1.80
CA LEU A 117 18.03 7.33 0.65
C LEU A 117 17.16 8.57 0.45
N ALA A 118 16.62 9.14 1.52
CA ALA A 118 15.81 10.35 1.44
C ALA A 118 16.59 11.55 0.89
N GLY A 119 17.90 11.60 1.08
CA GLY A 119 18.77 12.66 0.56
C GLY A 119 19.23 12.47 -0.89
N ARG A 120 19.08 11.27 -1.49
CA ARG A 120 19.62 10.97 -2.82
C ARG A 120 18.83 11.59 -3.97
N HIS A 121 17.51 11.69 -3.85
CA HIS A 121 16.64 12.26 -4.87
C HIS A 121 15.53 13.11 -4.28
N ARG A 122 14.76 13.81 -5.13
CA ARG A 122 13.58 14.58 -4.73
C ARG A 122 12.36 13.65 -4.77
N TRP A 123 12.10 12.97 -3.66
CA TRP A 123 10.99 12.05 -3.49
C TRP A 123 9.67 12.78 -3.22
N ASP A 124 8.57 12.21 -3.68
CA ASP A 124 7.24 12.71 -3.36
C ASP A 124 6.70 12.14 -2.04
N TYR A 125 7.04 10.88 -1.72
CA TYR A 125 6.72 10.23 -0.44
C TYR A 125 7.59 8.98 -0.26
N PHE A 126 7.58 8.44 0.97
CA PHE A 126 8.04 7.08 1.28
C PHE A 126 6.90 6.30 1.92
N ILE A 127 6.73 5.06 1.49
CA ILE A 127 5.90 4.06 2.15
C ILE A 127 6.80 3.28 3.09
N GLY A 128 6.52 3.32 4.40
CA GLY A 128 7.22 2.51 5.39
C GLY A 128 6.53 1.16 5.53
N SER A 129 7.18 0.10 5.09
CA SER A 129 6.67 -1.26 5.13
C SER A 129 7.46 -2.13 6.11
N VAL A 130 6.81 -3.17 6.62
CA VAL A 130 7.44 -4.18 7.47
C VAL A 130 7.22 -5.54 6.82
N HIS A 131 8.24 -6.04 6.13
CA HIS A 131 8.25 -7.41 5.63
C HIS A 131 9.02 -8.33 6.59
N TYR A 132 10.01 -7.81 7.28
CA TYR A 132 10.87 -8.57 8.18
C TYR A 132 10.42 -8.48 9.63
N VAL A 133 10.24 -9.61 10.29
CA VAL A 133 10.02 -9.72 11.74
C VAL A 133 11.28 -10.21 12.49
N SER A 134 12.31 -10.59 11.73
CA SER A 134 13.71 -10.77 12.15
C SER A 134 14.60 -10.52 10.95
N ASP A 135 15.90 -10.37 11.12
CA ASP A 135 16.84 -10.08 10.04
C ASP A 135 16.92 -11.19 8.97
N ALA A 136 16.38 -12.36 9.26
CA ALA A 136 16.41 -13.52 8.37
C ALA A 136 15.04 -13.95 7.84
N TRP A 137 13.94 -13.34 8.33
CA TRP A 137 12.61 -13.81 7.99
C TRP A 137 11.65 -12.67 7.58
N ASP A 138 11.44 -12.59 6.28
CA ASP A 138 10.35 -11.88 5.62
C ASP A 138 9.08 -12.72 5.72
N LEU A 139 8.14 -12.25 6.55
CA LEU A 139 6.95 -13.01 6.98
C LEU A 139 5.97 -13.32 5.85
N ASP A 140 6.05 -12.56 4.78
CA ASP A 140 5.14 -12.64 3.64
C ASP A 140 5.72 -13.41 2.44
N ASN A 141 6.93 -13.96 2.56
CA ASN A 141 7.58 -14.74 1.52
C ASN A 141 7.01 -16.17 1.45
N PRO A 142 6.40 -16.58 0.31
CA PRO A 142 5.83 -17.92 0.18
C PRO A 142 6.86 -19.05 0.30
N LYS A 143 8.14 -18.78 -0.03
CA LYS A 143 9.23 -19.77 0.15
C LYS A 143 9.53 -20.05 1.62
N LYS A 144 9.12 -19.14 2.53
CA LYS A 144 9.38 -19.21 3.97
C LYS A 144 8.11 -19.44 4.81
N ILE A 145 7.00 -19.85 4.20
CA ILE A 145 5.72 -20.08 4.90
C ILE A 145 5.83 -21.11 6.04
N SER A 146 6.77 -22.06 5.93
CA SER A 146 7.04 -23.04 6.99
C SER A 146 7.53 -22.41 8.31
N GLU A 147 8.05 -21.19 8.27
CA GLU A 147 8.46 -20.48 9.48
C GLU A 147 7.26 -20.08 10.36
N TRP A 148 6.10 -19.81 9.74
CA TRP A 148 4.85 -19.57 10.47
C TRP A 148 4.40 -20.78 11.28
N GLN A 149 4.59 -21.99 10.76
CA GLN A 149 4.19 -23.24 11.44
C GLN A 149 5.00 -23.52 12.70
N LYS A 150 6.15 -22.87 12.88
CA LYS A 150 7.07 -23.04 14.02
C LYS A 150 6.82 -22.03 15.13
N ARG A 151 5.90 -21.08 14.95
CA ARG A 151 5.72 -19.94 15.85
C ARG A 151 4.27 -19.75 16.26
N ASP A 152 4.04 -19.14 17.41
CA ASP A 152 2.72 -18.66 17.78
C ASP A 152 2.37 -17.43 16.91
N PRO A 153 1.26 -17.42 16.17
CA PRO A 153 0.81 -16.25 15.44
C PRO A 153 0.73 -14.98 16.28
N LEU A 154 0.36 -15.07 17.57
CA LEU A 154 0.31 -13.90 18.45
C LEU A 154 1.70 -13.26 18.64
N GLU A 155 2.73 -14.04 18.83
CA GLU A 155 4.12 -13.54 18.97
C GLU A 155 4.56 -12.84 17.68
N VAL A 156 4.28 -13.42 16.52
CA VAL A 156 4.63 -12.83 15.21
C VAL A 156 3.88 -11.51 14.99
N TRP A 157 2.56 -11.49 15.24
CA TRP A 157 1.76 -10.28 15.10
C TRP A 157 2.21 -9.19 16.08
N THR A 158 2.60 -9.55 17.30
CA THR A 158 3.13 -8.61 18.30
C THR A 158 4.38 -7.92 17.77
N VAL A 159 5.39 -8.68 17.34
CA VAL A 159 6.61 -8.14 16.75
C VAL A 159 6.34 -7.31 15.51
N TYR A 160 5.44 -7.76 14.65
CA TYR A 160 5.05 -7.06 13.44
C TYR A 160 4.46 -5.66 13.75
N PHE A 161 3.47 -5.59 14.66
CA PHE A 161 2.86 -4.33 15.05
C PHE A 161 3.79 -3.43 15.88
N GLU A 162 4.70 -3.99 16.67
CA GLU A 162 5.77 -3.24 17.32
C GLU A 162 6.66 -2.56 16.27
N ARG A 163 7.08 -3.26 15.21
CA ARG A 163 7.88 -2.68 14.13
C ARG A 163 7.12 -1.63 13.34
N LEU A 164 5.84 -1.84 13.03
CA LEU A 164 4.99 -0.81 12.41
C LEU A 164 4.87 0.44 13.31
N THR A 165 4.76 0.24 14.62
CA THR A 165 4.72 1.35 15.59
C THR A 165 6.04 2.12 15.56
N MET A 166 7.18 1.42 15.61
CA MET A 166 8.51 2.04 15.50
C MET A 166 8.70 2.77 14.16
N ALA A 167 8.23 2.17 13.06
CA ALA A 167 8.26 2.83 11.75
C ALA A 167 7.50 4.15 11.77
N ALA A 168 6.29 4.18 12.34
CA ALA A 168 5.51 5.41 12.47
C ALA A 168 6.20 6.44 13.38
N GLU A 169 6.75 6.02 14.51
CA GLU A 169 7.46 6.88 15.47
C GLU A 169 8.76 7.45 14.91
N SER A 170 9.41 6.77 13.97
CA SER A 170 10.65 7.21 13.32
C SER A 170 10.48 8.51 12.53
N ARG A 171 9.25 8.81 12.06
CA ARG A 171 8.92 9.97 11.20
C ARG A 171 9.72 10.01 9.89
N LEU A 172 10.13 8.85 9.39
CA LEU A 172 10.87 8.71 8.15
C LEU A 172 9.97 8.53 6.93
N PHE A 173 8.66 8.30 7.15
CA PHE A 173 7.68 7.93 6.15
C PHE A 173 6.48 8.86 6.14
N GLU A 174 5.82 8.98 5.01
CA GLU A 174 4.54 9.66 4.83
C GLU A 174 3.36 8.71 4.90
N ILE A 175 3.61 7.43 4.59
CA ILE A 175 2.60 6.38 4.52
C ILE A 175 3.14 5.14 5.25
N ILE A 176 2.29 4.43 5.98
CA ILE A 176 2.59 3.06 6.42
C ILE A 176 1.90 2.08 5.47
N GLY A 177 2.68 1.18 4.90
CA GLY A 177 2.25 0.17 3.94
C GLY A 177 1.45 -0.95 4.58
N HIS A 178 0.52 -1.54 3.83
CA HIS A 178 -0.24 -2.78 4.12
C HIS A 178 -0.26 -3.23 5.59
N ALA A 179 -0.83 -2.39 6.46
CA ALA A 179 -0.67 -2.39 7.93
C ALA A 179 -1.05 -3.69 8.68
N ASP A 180 -1.53 -4.72 8.02
CA ASP A 180 -1.74 -6.07 8.57
C ASP A 180 -1.33 -7.17 7.57
N LEU A 181 -0.23 -6.96 6.86
CA LEU A 181 0.36 -7.93 5.92
C LEU A 181 0.57 -9.31 6.56
N ALA A 182 0.77 -9.37 7.88
CA ALA A 182 0.90 -10.61 8.65
C ALA A 182 -0.26 -11.60 8.45
N LYS A 183 -1.44 -11.14 7.99
CA LYS A 183 -2.58 -12.00 7.65
C LYS A 183 -2.48 -12.70 6.29
N LYS A 184 -1.49 -12.36 5.44
CA LYS A 184 -1.37 -12.78 4.04
C LYS A 184 -1.63 -14.27 3.81
N PHE A 185 -1.09 -15.12 4.68
CA PHE A 185 -1.20 -16.59 4.63
C PHE A 185 -2.20 -17.16 5.65
N CYS A 186 -3.13 -16.34 6.16
CA CYS A 186 -4.19 -16.76 7.09
C CYS A 186 -3.70 -17.28 8.46
N PHE A 187 -2.51 -16.90 8.91
CA PHE A 187 -2.05 -17.17 10.27
C PHE A 187 -2.52 -16.09 11.22
N TYR A 188 -3.68 -16.33 11.86
CA TYR A 188 -4.29 -15.36 12.77
C TYR A 188 -4.06 -15.73 14.24
N PRO A 189 -3.77 -14.74 15.11
CA PRO A 189 -3.87 -14.92 16.56
C PRO A 189 -5.29 -15.34 16.97
N LYS A 190 -5.39 -16.18 18.00
CA LYS A 190 -6.68 -16.53 18.62
C LYS A 190 -7.12 -15.49 19.66
N GLN A 191 -6.18 -14.68 20.11
CA GLN A 191 -6.37 -13.66 21.12
C GLN A 191 -6.81 -12.33 20.47
N ASP A 192 -7.41 -11.46 21.26
CA ASP A 192 -7.74 -10.10 20.85
C ASP A 192 -6.46 -9.25 20.69
N CYS A 193 -6.25 -8.75 19.48
CA CYS A 193 -5.11 -7.88 19.12
C CYS A 193 -5.47 -6.39 19.10
N THR A 194 -6.66 -5.99 19.56
CA THR A 194 -7.13 -4.59 19.52
C THR A 194 -6.14 -3.64 20.18
N GLY A 195 -5.47 -4.06 21.26
CA GLY A 195 -4.45 -3.26 21.94
C GLY A 195 -3.23 -2.97 21.05
N LEU A 196 -2.77 -3.93 20.28
CA LEU A 196 -1.67 -3.75 19.31
C LEU A 196 -2.06 -2.74 18.23
N PHE A 197 -3.26 -2.90 17.65
CA PHE A 197 -3.78 -2.01 16.62
C PHE A 197 -3.92 -0.56 17.13
N GLN A 198 -4.44 -0.39 18.35
CA GLN A 198 -4.62 0.93 18.95
C GLN A 198 -3.27 1.63 19.21
N THR A 199 -2.27 0.90 19.72
CA THR A 199 -0.92 1.43 19.95
C THR A 199 -0.30 1.90 18.63
N PHE A 200 -0.34 1.07 17.60
CA PHE A 200 0.14 1.42 16.26
C PHE A 200 -0.58 2.65 15.69
N LEU A 201 -1.91 2.66 15.69
CA LEU A 201 -2.71 3.77 15.14
C LEU A 201 -2.50 5.08 15.89
N ASN A 202 -2.27 5.02 17.20
CA ASN A 202 -1.89 6.19 17.98
C ASN A 202 -0.53 6.75 17.54
N ALA A 203 0.45 5.90 17.26
CA ALA A 203 1.76 6.31 16.74
C ALA A 203 1.63 6.97 15.36
N VAL A 204 0.87 6.35 14.44
CA VAL A 204 0.58 6.90 13.10
C VAL A 204 -0.06 8.29 13.20
N ARG A 205 -1.10 8.44 14.04
CA ARG A 205 -1.76 9.73 14.28
C ARG A 205 -0.80 10.78 14.83
N ASN A 206 0.02 10.41 15.83
CA ASN A 206 0.98 11.32 16.46
C ASN A 206 2.10 11.75 15.50
N ALA A 207 2.45 10.89 14.54
CA ALA A 207 3.38 11.20 13.48
C ALA A 207 2.75 12.05 12.37
N SER A 208 1.40 12.17 12.32
CA SER A 208 0.64 12.86 11.25
C SER A 208 0.89 12.28 9.86
N ILE A 209 0.97 10.97 9.76
CA ILE A 209 1.15 10.21 8.52
C ILE A 209 -0.10 9.38 8.20
N ALA A 210 -0.19 8.83 7.00
CA ALA A 210 -1.32 8.00 6.57
C ALA A 210 -1.02 6.51 6.67
N ILE A 211 -2.08 5.69 6.61
CA ILE A 211 -1.97 4.27 6.27
C ILE A 211 -2.52 4.06 4.85
N GLU A 212 -1.97 3.10 4.13
CA GLU A 212 -2.54 2.74 2.83
C GLU A 212 -3.71 1.77 2.96
N LEU A 213 -4.72 1.95 2.11
CA LEU A 213 -5.76 0.99 1.84
C LEU A 213 -5.32 0.19 0.61
N ASN A 214 -4.73 -0.98 0.83
CA ASN A 214 -4.02 -1.76 -0.16
C ASN A 214 -4.86 -2.95 -0.64
N THR A 215 -5.13 -3.00 -1.94
CA THR A 215 -6.02 -4.01 -2.53
C THR A 215 -5.31 -5.32 -2.88
N ALA A 216 -3.97 -5.40 -2.78
CA ALA A 216 -3.22 -6.62 -3.10
C ALA A 216 -3.68 -7.82 -2.27
N GLY A 217 -4.12 -7.61 -1.03
CA GLY A 217 -4.59 -8.69 -0.16
C GLY A 217 -5.77 -9.49 -0.74
N LEU A 218 -6.60 -8.87 -1.61
CA LEU A 218 -7.67 -9.58 -2.33
C LEU A 218 -7.10 -10.63 -3.30
N ARG A 219 -5.85 -10.47 -3.74
CA ARG A 219 -5.14 -11.41 -4.62
C ARG A 219 -4.35 -12.47 -3.84
N LYS A 220 -4.23 -12.33 -2.51
CA LYS A 220 -3.51 -13.25 -1.61
C LYS A 220 -4.46 -14.24 -0.93
N ASP A 221 -3.94 -15.16 -0.12
CA ASP A 221 -4.73 -16.23 0.52
C ASP A 221 -5.78 -15.67 1.48
N CYS A 222 -5.49 -14.57 2.17
CA CYS A 222 -6.42 -13.93 3.10
C CYS A 222 -7.67 -13.35 2.43
N LYS A 223 -7.64 -13.04 1.11
CA LYS A 223 -8.77 -12.46 0.34
C LYS A 223 -9.39 -11.21 0.98
N GLU A 224 -8.57 -10.40 1.63
CA GLU A 224 -8.99 -9.17 2.31
C GLU A 224 -8.10 -8.00 1.90
N ILE A 225 -8.68 -6.79 1.85
CA ILE A 225 -7.92 -5.54 1.73
C ILE A 225 -7.03 -5.37 2.97
N TYR A 226 -5.84 -4.80 2.82
CA TYR A 226 -5.04 -4.30 3.94
C TYR A 226 -5.35 -2.82 4.19
N PRO A 227 -5.60 -2.38 5.44
CA PRO A 227 -5.82 -3.25 6.58
C PRO A 227 -7.25 -3.83 6.62
N SER A 228 -7.46 -4.77 7.54
CA SER A 228 -8.76 -5.36 7.85
C SER A 228 -9.78 -4.31 8.29
N ARG A 229 -11.08 -4.66 8.22
CA ARG A 229 -12.18 -3.78 8.68
C ARG A 229 -11.98 -3.29 10.10
N GLN A 230 -11.56 -4.16 11.01
CA GLN A 230 -11.35 -3.81 12.42
C GLN A 230 -10.31 -2.68 12.57
N ILE A 231 -9.18 -2.80 11.90
CA ILE A 231 -8.11 -1.79 11.94
C ILE A 231 -8.58 -0.50 11.26
N LEU A 232 -9.26 -0.59 10.12
CA LEU A 232 -9.72 0.58 9.38
C LEU A 232 -10.79 1.38 10.15
N GLU A 233 -11.71 0.68 10.85
CA GLU A 233 -12.69 1.32 11.73
C GLU A 233 -12.03 2.03 12.91
N LEU A 234 -11.01 1.42 13.52
CA LEU A 234 -10.21 2.05 14.57
C LEU A 234 -9.43 3.25 14.04
N ALA A 235 -8.84 3.15 12.86
CA ALA A 235 -8.12 4.22 12.19
C ALA A 235 -9.03 5.43 11.94
N CYS A 236 -10.23 5.20 11.40
CA CYS A 236 -11.22 6.25 11.18
C CYS A 236 -11.64 6.94 12.49
N LYS A 237 -11.94 6.16 13.54
CA LYS A 237 -12.27 6.69 14.88
C LYS A 237 -11.12 7.49 15.51
N THR A 238 -9.89 7.08 15.25
CA THR A 238 -8.68 7.73 15.77
C THR A 238 -8.30 8.97 14.94
N GLY A 239 -8.91 9.14 13.76
CA GLY A 239 -8.62 10.25 12.84
C GLY A 239 -7.31 10.06 12.07
N VAL A 240 -6.90 8.82 11.83
CA VAL A 240 -5.76 8.47 10.98
C VAL A 240 -6.17 8.63 9.52
N PRO A 241 -5.44 9.41 8.70
CA PRO A 241 -5.74 9.56 7.29
C PRO A 241 -5.38 8.31 6.49
N ILE A 242 -5.97 8.17 5.29
CA ILE A 242 -5.73 7.05 4.39
C ILE A 242 -5.25 7.51 3.02
N THR A 243 -4.55 6.62 2.32
CA THR A 243 -4.32 6.67 0.88
C THR A 243 -4.69 5.33 0.24
N PHE A 244 -4.63 5.23 -1.08
CA PHE A 244 -5.00 4.00 -1.79
C PHE A 244 -3.79 3.40 -2.51
N ALA A 245 -3.79 2.09 -2.61
CA ALA A 245 -2.70 1.33 -3.19
C ALA A 245 -3.21 0.04 -3.86
N SER A 246 -2.75 -0.23 -5.08
CA SER A 246 -2.94 -1.54 -5.71
C SER A 246 -1.82 -2.52 -5.39
N ASP A 247 -0.64 -2.01 -5.06
CA ASP A 247 0.59 -2.79 -4.88
C ASP A 247 0.83 -3.63 -6.15
N ALA A 248 0.80 -2.90 -7.28
CA ALA A 248 0.82 -3.49 -8.61
C ALA A 248 2.23 -3.99 -8.97
N HIS A 249 2.32 -5.25 -9.35
CA HIS A 249 3.53 -5.90 -9.87
C HIS A 249 3.44 -6.20 -11.39
N ALA A 250 2.33 -5.79 -12.01
CA ALA A 250 2.11 -5.82 -13.46
C ALA A 250 1.22 -4.64 -13.86
N PRO A 251 1.32 -4.13 -15.12
CA PRO A 251 0.50 -3.02 -15.58
C PRO A 251 -1.01 -3.22 -15.38
N GLU A 252 -1.50 -4.45 -15.54
CA GLU A 252 -2.91 -4.81 -15.40
C GLU A 252 -3.43 -4.76 -13.97
N GLU A 253 -2.54 -4.71 -12.97
CA GLU A 253 -2.88 -4.63 -11.55
C GLU A 253 -3.11 -3.19 -11.08
N VAL A 254 -2.73 -2.18 -11.86
CA VAL A 254 -2.95 -0.76 -11.54
C VAL A 254 -4.42 -0.50 -11.28
N GLY A 255 -4.73 0.06 -10.11
CA GLY A 255 -6.12 0.38 -9.72
C GLY A 255 -7.03 -0.84 -9.53
N MET A 256 -6.48 -2.04 -9.52
CA MET A 256 -7.28 -3.26 -9.37
C MET A 256 -8.05 -3.24 -8.05
N ASN A 257 -9.37 -3.51 -8.11
CA ASN A 257 -10.29 -3.47 -6.96
C ASN A 257 -10.47 -2.10 -6.29
N PHE A 258 -10.11 -0.99 -6.94
CA PHE A 258 -10.29 0.36 -6.35
C PHE A 258 -11.76 0.71 -6.10
N THR A 259 -12.70 0.23 -6.91
CA THR A 259 -14.15 0.39 -6.63
C THR A 259 -14.51 -0.19 -5.25
N GLU A 260 -14.02 -1.39 -4.95
CA GLU A 260 -14.25 -2.08 -3.67
C GLU A 260 -13.56 -1.33 -2.53
N ALA A 261 -12.32 -0.87 -2.74
CA ALA A 261 -11.55 -0.14 -1.73
C ALA A 261 -12.22 1.21 -1.38
N VAL A 262 -12.70 1.97 -2.37
CA VAL A 262 -13.43 3.23 -2.15
C VAL A 262 -14.74 2.98 -1.40
N GLN A 263 -15.49 1.95 -1.78
CA GLN A 263 -16.72 1.58 -1.07
C GLN A 263 -16.43 1.14 0.37
N PHE A 264 -15.34 0.40 0.57
CA PHE A 264 -14.89 -0.03 1.90
C PHE A 264 -14.51 1.16 2.77
N ALA A 265 -13.69 2.09 2.29
CA ALA A 265 -13.33 3.31 3.00
C ALA A 265 -14.56 4.12 3.41
N ARG A 266 -15.48 4.37 2.45
CA ARG A 266 -16.73 5.09 2.71
C ARG A 266 -17.62 4.38 3.72
N SER A 267 -17.68 3.04 3.69
CA SER A 267 -18.51 2.24 4.60
C SER A 267 -18.11 2.36 6.07
N VAL A 268 -16.87 2.72 6.36
CA VAL A 268 -16.36 2.95 7.72
C VAL A 268 -16.28 4.42 8.10
N GLY A 269 -16.64 5.33 7.18
CA GLY A 269 -16.80 6.76 7.48
C GLY A 269 -15.77 7.69 6.84
N TYR A 270 -14.82 7.19 6.04
CA TYR A 270 -13.91 8.07 5.31
C TYR A 270 -14.62 8.81 4.18
N THR A 271 -14.34 10.10 4.08
CA THR A 271 -14.83 10.98 3.02
C THR A 271 -13.68 11.61 2.22
N HIS A 272 -12.45 11.46 2.71
CA HIS A 272 -11.25 12.03 2.14
C HIS A 272 -10.11 11.01 2.19
N CYS A 273 -9.14 11.19 1.27
CA CYS A 273 -7.87 10.49 1.26
C CYS A 273 -6.72 11.48 1.05
N CYS A 274 -5.48 10.98 1.15
CA CYS A 274 -4.28 11.80 1.01
C CYS A 274 -3.70 11.71 -0.39
N ARG A 275 -3.14 12.86 -0.85
CA ARG A 275 -2.19 12.98 -1.97
C ARG A 275 -0.88 13.56 -1.46
N TYR A 276 0.20 13.31 -2.21
CA TYR A 276 1.54 13.70 -1.78
C TYR A 276 2.30 14.46 -2.87
N ARG A 277 3.08 15.44 -2.43
CA ARG A 277 4.01 16.18 -3.29
C ARG A 277 5.21 16.61 -2.47
N GLN A 278 6.40 16.16 -2.86
CA GLN A 278 7.66 16.54 -2.19
C GLN A 278 7.55 16.37 -0.67
N ARG A 279 7.07 15.20 -0.24
CA ARG A 279 6.89 14.79 1.16
C ARG A 279 5.87 15.64 1.94
N THR A 280 5.03 16.35 1.23
CA THR A 280 3.94 17.15 1.83
C THR A 280 2.61 16.52 1.47
N MET A 281 1.81 16.26 2.51
CA MET A 281 0.47 15.68 2.40
C MET A 281 -0.58 16.76 2.14
N GLU A 282 -1.48 16.48 1.22
CA GLU A 282 -2.75 17.21 1.04
C GLU A 282 -3.93 16.25 1.12
N THR A 283 -5.11 16.75 1.44
CA THR A 283 -6.32 15.93 1.61
C THR A 283 -7.31 16.24 0.48
N VAL A 284 -7.81 15.20 -0.17
CA VAL A 284 -8.80 15.29 -1.26
C VAL A 284 -10.02 14.42 -0.97
N ALA A 285 -11.18 14.78 -1.51
CA ALA A 285 -12.41 13.98 -1.35
C ALA A 285 -12.32 12.67 -2.17
N ILE A 286 -12.97 11.61 -1.66
CA ILE A 286 -13.11 10.30 -2.31
C ILE A 286 -14.55 10.03 -2.72
#